data_d554b737230a28654ab3a15364c8cd81
#
_entry.id   d554b737230a28654ab3a15364c8cd81
#
_cell.length_a   1.000
_cell.length_b   1.000
_cell.length_c   1.000
_cell.angle_alpha   90.00
_cell.angle_beta   90.00
_cell.angle_gamma   90.00
#
_symmetry.space_group_name_H-M   'P 1'
#
loop_
_entity.id
_entity.type
_entity.pdbx_description
1 polymer ?
#
loop_
_entity_poly.entity_id
_entity_poly.type
_entity_poly.pdbx_seq_one_letter_code
_entity_poly.pdbx_strand_id
1 'polypeptide(L)' 'SGIIKGVGPALSAKIVKKFGDETFNIIEREPERLAEIKGITEKKAIEIGSQF' A
#
# COMPACT_ATOMS: atom_id res chain seq x y z
N SER A 1 -7.34 -11.35 8.74
CA SER A 1 -6.58 -12.10 7.95
C SER A 1 -5.84 -11.30 6.91
N GLY A 2 -5.15 -10.84 6.47
CA GLY A 2 -4.18 -10.17 5.69
C GLY A 2 -4.54 -9.83 4.25
N ILE A 3 -5.79 -9.91 3.90
CA ILE A 3 -6.20 -9.56 2.55
C ILE A 3 -6.62 -8.10 2.49
N ILE A 4 -5.98 -7.35 1.62
CA ILE A 4 -6.31 -5.95 1.39
C ILE A 4 -7.05 -5.86 0.06
N LYS A 5 -8.26 -5.32 0.07
CA LYS A 5 -9.03 -5.18 -1.14
C LYS A 5 -8.31 -4.26 -2.13
N GLY A 6 -8.27 -4.68 -3.39
CA GLY A 6 -7.64 -3.90 -4.42
C GLY A 6 -6.14 -4.10 -4.53
N VAL A 7 -5.57 -4.97 -3.71
CA VAL A 7 -4.13 -5.25 -3.75
C VAL A 7 -3.93 -6.74 -4.02
N GLY A 8 -3.39 -7.04 -5.19
CA GLY A 8 -3.05 -8.41 -5.55
C GLY A 8 -1.64 -8.76 -5.11
N PRO A 9 -1.24 -10.03 -5.33
CA PRO A 9 0.11 -10.47 -4.94
C PRO A 9 1.23 -9.66 -5.57
N ALA A 10 1.09 -9.30 -6.84
CA ALA A 10 2.12 -8.53 -7.52
C ALA A 10 2.29 -7.14 -6.93
N LEU A 11 1.17 -6.48 -6.64
CA LEU A 11 1.20 -5.13 -6.09
C LEU A 11 1.70 -5.16 -4.65
N SER A 12 1.27 -6.16 -3.90
CA SER A 12 1.73 -6.34 -2.53
C SER A 12 3.25 -6.50 -2.48
N ALA A 13 3.80 -7.29 -3.40
CA ALA A 13 5.24 -7.49 -3.47
C ALA A 13 5.97 -6.18 -3.78
N LYS A 14 5.41 -5.35 -4.64
CA LYS A 14 6.01 -4.06 -4.96
C LYS A 14 6.04 -3.15 -3.75
N ILE A 15 4.98 -3.15 -2.97
CA ILE A 15 4.89 -2.32 -1.77
C ILE A 15 5.95 -2.74 -0.76
N VAL A 16 6.04 -4.03 -0.49
CA VAL A 16 7.01 -4.55 0.46
C VAL A 16 8.45 -4.32 -0.02
N LYS A 17 8.68 -4.48 -1.32
CA LYS A 17 10.01 -4.26 -1.89
C LYS A 17 10.44 -2.80 -1.73
N LYS A 18 9.50 -1.87 -1.87
CA LYS A 18 9.82 -0.46 -1.77
C LYS A 18 9.99 0.00 -0.32
N PHE A 19 9.08 -0.40 0.55
CA PHE A 19 9.04 0.10 1.91
C PHE A 19 9.62 -0.88 2.95
N GLY A 20 9.73 -2.15 2.62
CA GLY A 20 10.30 -3.13 3.54
C GLY A 20 9.57 -3.18 4.87
N ASP A 21 10.32 -3.07 5.95
CA ASP A 21 9.76 -3.13 7.30
C ASP A 21 8.82 -1.98 7.62
N GLU A 22 8.90 -0.90 6.85
CA GLU A 22 8.06 0.27 7.06
C GLU A 22 6.70 0.16 6.40
N THR A 23 6.44 -0.95 5.68
CA THR A 23 5.22 -1.11 4.91
C THR A 23 3.96 -0.81 5.72
N PHE A 24 3.77 -1.47 6.86
CA PHE A 24 2.56 -1.27 7.65
C PHE A 24 2.50 0.12 8.26
N ASN A 25 3.63 0.64 8.67
CA ASN A 25 3.71 1.98 9.22
C ASN A 25 3.28 3.02 8.17
N ILE A 26 3.78 2.85 6.94
CA ILE A 26 3.42 3.72 5.83
C ILE A 26 1.91 3.64 5.54
N ILE A 27 1.38 2.43 5.47
CA ILE A 27 -0.04 2.23 5.19
C ILE A 27 -0.93 2.88 6.26
N GLU A 28 -0.55 2.76 7.52
CA GLU A 28 -1.32 3.33 8.61
C GLU A 28 -1.19 4.84 8.73
N ARG A 29 0.02 5.35 8.63
CA ARG A 29 0.31 6.75 8.93
C ARG A 29 0.42 7.65 7.72
N GLU A 30 0.93 7.13 6.63
CA GLU A 30 1.16 7.91 5.43
C GLU A 30 0.75 7.13 4.19
N PRO A 31 -0.52 6.72 4.12
CA PRO A 31 -0.97 5.87 3.01
C PRO A 31 -0.78 6.52 1.64
N GLU A 32 -0.80 7.84 1.57
CA GLU A 32 -0.59 8.55 0.31
C GLU A 32 0.78 8.27 -0.30
N ARG A 33 1.73 7.83 0.50
CA ARG A 33 3.06 7.49 -0.01
C ARG A 33 3.04 6.25 -0.90
N LEU A 34 2.00 5.44 -0.79
CA LEU A 34 1.86 4.28 -1.67
C LEU A 34 1.74 4.70 -3.13
N ALA A 35 1.31 5.93 -3.38
CA ALA A 35 1.21 6.43 -4.76
C ALA A 35 2.57 6.66 -5.41
N GLU A 36 3.65 6.58 -4.65
CA GLU A 36 5.00 6.64 -5.20
C GLU A 36 5.30 5.39 -6.02
N ILE A 37 4.52 4.35 -5.81
CA ILE A 37 4.70 3.10 -6.54
C ILE A 37 3.95 3.19 -7.86
N LYS A 38 4.65 2.84 -8.95
CA LYS A 38 4.03 2.84 -10.26
C LYS A 38 2.85 1.87 -10.27
N GLY A 39 1.70 2.34 -10.70
CA GLY A 39 0.49 1.53 -10.72
C GLY A 39 -0.47 1.83 -9.58
N ILE A 40 -0.05 2.63 -8.62
CA ILE A 40 -0.93 3.05 -7.52
C ILE A 40 -1.17 4.54 -7.62
N THR A 41 -2.45 4.94 -7.80
CA THR A 41 -2.82 6.34 -7.79
C THR A 41 -3.01 6.81 -6.35
N GLU A 42 -3.08 8.13 -6.16
CA GLU A 42 -3.35 8.67 -4.82
C GLU A 42 -4.67 8.16 -4.26
N LYS A 43 -5.68 8.09 -5.11
CA LYS A 43 -6.98 7.58 -4.69
C LYS A 43 -6.87 6.14 -4.21
N LYS A 44 -6.15 5.31 -4.98
CA LYS A 44 -5.94 3.92 -4.63
C LYS A 44 -5.17 3.80 -3.31
N ALA A 45 -4.15 4.63 -3.15
CA ALA A 45 -3.34 4.62 -1.94
C ALA A 45 -4.19 4.90 -0.70
N ILE A 46 -5.07 5.89 -0.79
CA ILE A 46 -5.95 6.23 0.32
C ILE A 46 -6.95 5.12 0.60
N GLU A 47 -7.47 4.50 -0.46
CA GLU A 47 -8.38 3.37 -0.30
C GLU A 47 -7.72 2.21 0.42
N ILE A 48 -6.47 1.92 0.09
CA ILE A 48 -5.71 0.86 0.76
C ILE A 48 -5.54 1.21 2.24
N GLY A 49 -5.15 2.44 2.52
CA GLY A 49 -4.94 2.89 3.89
C GLY A 49 -6.21 2.86 4.74
N SER A 50 -7.34 3.11 4.13
CA SER A 50 -8.60 3.18 4.85
C SER A 50 -9.05 1.81 5.41
N GLN A 51 -8.40 0.75 4.99
CA GLN A 51 -8.72 -0.60 5.46
C GLN A 51 -7.95 -0.98 6.73
N PHE A 52 -7.13 -0.09 7.23
CA PHE A 52 -6.30 -0.35 8.41
C PHE A 52 -6.68 0.48 9.64
#